data_4419706b89f7d4dfee292b25d43b93b3
#
_entry.id   4419706b89f7d4dfee292b25d43b93b3
#
_cell.length_a   1.000
_cell.length_b   1.000
_cell.length_c   1.000
_cell.angle_alpha   90.00
_cell.angle_beta   90.00
_cell.angle_gamma   90.00
#
_symmetry.space_group_name_H-M   'P 1'
#
loop_
_entity.id
_entity.type
_entity.pdbx_description
1 polymer ?
#
loop_
_entity_poly.entity_id
_entity_poly.type
_entity_poly.pdbx_seq_one_letter_code
_entity_poly.pdbx_strand_id
1 'polypeptide(L)'
;MDKSIYLSCELNAIKDVVRSDVSSASYGKMTKGAVYTLLAKMYLNAMVWNPAGGAKWQECITACNVVLGLSYIIEPSYKQSFIVKNQNSQEIIFQIVFSTSDGGNGIAQQTLHYLAAPSLGLKIGTNNGVCAMPDYVKAYDPADKRIAWSFLTGPMKNPATGAVYITAHGRPLIHTVDVTMKYGFDADGWGQTEQEDGARCFKWEFESGQNGDAENDFAIFRLADVYLMKAEALVRSDGDNAEATRLVNVIRKRAFDDASKLKTAVTLNDIYQERRFELAWEGSARQDMIRFGTFLNAIPGWKGITPAKCLIFPIPRTARDANPGLTQNPGY
;
A
#
# COMPACT_ATOMS: atom_id res chain seq x y z
N MET A 1 6.73 26.99 13.46
CA MET A 1 7.38 25.72 13.82
C MET A 1 6.98 24.69 12.77
N ASP A 2 7.94 23.99 12.19
CA ASP A 2 7.67 22.95 11.19
C ASP A 2 6.79 21.86 11.83
N LYS A 3 5.67 21.53 11.18
CA LYS A 3 4.69 20.54 11.70
C LYS A 3 5.31 19.16 11.91
N SER A 4 6.32 18.80 11.12
CA SER A 4 7.03 17.51 11.26
C SER A 4 7.87 17.48 12.55
N ILE A 5 8.49 18.59 12.91
CA ILE A 5 9.23 18.72 14.17
C ILE A 5 8.27 18.65 15.36
N TYR A 6 7.14 19.35 15.30
CA TYR A 6 6.14 19.31 16.37
C TYR A 6 5.64 17.88 16.61
N LEU A 7 5.19 17.19 15.56
CA LEU A 7 4.67 15.82 15.69
C LEU A 7 5.75 14.84 16.21
N SER A 8 7.00 15.00 15.78
CA SER A 8 8.08 14.15 16.30
C SER A 8 8.37 14.40 17.78
N CYS A 9 8.23 15.64 18.26
CA CYS A 9 8.36 15.97 19.69
C CYS A 9 7.27 15.29 20.51
N GLU A 10 6.00 15.39 20.08
CA GLU A 10 4.86 14.76 20.76
C GLU A 10 5.02 13.24 20.84
N LEU A 11 5.37 12.60 19.71
CA LEU A 11 5.60 11.15 19.68
C LEU A 11 6.77 10.74 20.58
N ASN A 12 7.85 11.53 20.63
CA ASN A 12 8.97 11.25 21.51
C ASN A 12 8.62 11.42 22.99
N ALA A 13 7.66 12.28 23.34
CA ALA A 13 7.20 12.45 24.72
C ALA A 13 6.41 11.23 25.23
N ILE A 14 5.71 10.50 24.33
CA ILE A 14 4.83 9.40 24.72
C ILE A 14 5.40 8.00 24.41
N LYS A 15 6.43 7.87 23.58
CA LYS A 15 6.91 6.59 23.03
C LYS A 15 7.25 5.52 24.07
N ASP A 16 7.65 5.92 25.26
CA ASP A 16 8.08 5.01 26.34
C ASP A 16 7.05 4.87 27.44
N VAL A 17 5.94 5.63 27.41
CA VAL A 17 4.84 5.55 28.38
C VAL A 17 3.62 4.81 27.84
N VAL A 18 3.53 4.63 26.53
CA VAL A 18 2.46 3.84 25.91
C VAL A 18 2.67 2.35 26.13
N ARG A 19 1.59 1.57 26.10
CA ARG A 19 1.63 0.11 26.27
C ARG A 19 2.52 -0.56 25.22
N SER A 20 3.25 -1.59 25.62
CA SER A 20 4.21 -2.30 24.77
C SER A 20 3.79 -3.73 24.41
N ASP A 21 2.68 -4.22 24.97
CA ASP A 21 2.20 -5.57 24.68
C ASP A 21 1.72 -5.71 23.23
N VAL A 22 1.95 -6.86 22.65
CA VAL A 22 1.44 -7.30 21.36
C VAL A 22 0.43 -8.41 21.63
N SER A 23 -0.84 -8.06 21.76
CA SER A 23 -1.90 -8.95 22.19
C SER A 23 -3.27 -8.51 21.67
N SER A 24 -4.28 -9.34 21.81
CA SER A 24 -5.66 -8.96 21.50
C SER A 24 -6.15 -7.75 22.32
N ALA A 25 -5.62 -7.55 23.54
CA ALA A 25 -5.96 -6.39 24.36
C ALA A 25 -5.36 -5.06 23.85
N SER A 26 -4.32 -5.12 23.02
CA SER A 26 -3.70 -3.97 22.37
C SER A 26 -4.20 -3.73 20.94
N TYR A 27 -5.03 -4.61 20.42
CA TYR A 27 -5.55 -4.55 19.05
C TYR A 27 -6.31 -3.24 18.79
N GLY A 28 -6.06 -2.61 17.64
CA GLY A 28 -6.66 -1.32 17.25
C GLY A 28 -6.18 -0.11 18.08
N LYS A 29 -5.21 -0.29 18.97
CA LYS A 29 -4.71 0.79 19.85
C LYS A 29 -3.33 1.26 19.44
N MET A 30 -3.05 2.54 19.72
CA MET A 30 -1.71 3.10 19.53
C MET A 30 -0.79 2.54 20.60
N THR A 31 0.08 1.61 20.22
CA THR A 31 1.05 0.92 21.08
C THR A 31 2.46 1.48 20.87
N LYS A 32 3.41 1.03 21.69
CA LYS A 32 4.84 1.32 21.50
C LYS A 32 5.30 0.95 20.07
N GLY A 33 4.85 -0.20 19.55
CA GLY A 33 5.12 -0.61 18.17
C GLY A 33 4.61 0.40 17.14
N ALA A 34 3.38 0.88 17.30
CA ALA A 34 2.78 1.85 16.39
C ALA A 34 3.48 3.23 16.46
N VAL A 35 3.78 3.72 17.67
CA VAL A 35 4.48 5.00 17.86
C VAL A 35 5.88 4.96 17.26
N TYR A 36 6.66 3.90 17.52
CA TYR A 36 8.01 3.79 16.96
C TYR A 36 8.01 3.54 15.45
N THR A 37 7.00 2.85 14.90
CA THR A 37 6.84 2.71 13.45
C THR A 37 6.55 4.06 12.79
N LEU A 38 5.67 4.87 13.39
CA LEU A 38 5.40 6.21 12.90
C LEU A 38 6.64 7.11 12.97
N LEU A 39 7.39 7.07 14.08
CA LEU A 39 8.66 7.78 14.21
C LEU A 39 9.66 7.35 13.13
N ALA A 40 9.80 6.03 12.88
CA ALA A 40 10.67 5.52 11.82
C ALA A 40 10.27 6.08 10.44
N LYS A 41 8.96 6.11 10.11
CA LYS A 41 8.45 6.71 8.86
C LYS A 41 8.76 8.20 8.78
N MET A 42 8.62 8.95 9.88
CA MET A 42 8.94 10.37 9.92
C MET A 42 10.44 10.61 9.71
N TYR A 43 11.29 9.86 10.39
CA TYR A 43 12.74 9.98 10.25
C TYR A 43 13.23 9.58 8.85
N LEU A 44 12.67 8.50 8.28
CA LEU A 44 12.99 8.09 6.92
C LEU A 44 12.66 9.15 5.87
N ASN A 45 11.59 9.92 6.09
CA ASN A 45 11.13 10.97 5.19
C ASN A 45 11.59 12.39 5.60
N ALA A 46 12.49 12.52 6.58
CA ALA A 46 12.93 13.83 7.09
C ALA A 46 13.45 14.76 5.98
N MET A 47 14.23 14.23 5.04
CA MET A 47 14.76 14.99 3.90
C MET A 47 13.68 15.46 2.91
N VAL A 48 12.50 14.82 2.90
CA VAL A 48 11.36 15.27 2.08
C VAL A 48 10.63 16.42 2.76
N TRP A 49 10.40 16.31 4.07
CA TRP A 49 9.56 17.26 4.81
C TRP A 49 10.31 18.46 5.34
N ASN A 50 11.56 18.27 5.73
CA ASN A 50 12.44 19.30 6.25
C ASN A 50 13.89 19.09 5.80
N PRO A 51 14.22 19.36 4.52
CA PRO A 51 15.58 19.17 4.01
C PRO A 51 16.64 19.93 4.80
N ALA A 52 16.30 21.12 5.33
CA ALA A 52 17.22 21.93 6.13
C ALA A 52 17.59 21.28 7.47
N GLY A 53 16.74 20.39 8.00
CA GLY A 53 17.01 19.64 9.23
C GLY A 53 17.93 18.43 9.05
N GLY A 54 18.31 18.13 7.82
CA GLY A 54 19.21 17.02 7.48
C GLY A 54 18.56 15.64 7.57
N ALA A 55 19.33 14.64 7.18
CA ALA A 55 18.91 13.25 7.22
C ALA A 55 18.79 12.74 8.66
N LYS A 56 17.84 11.82 8.88
CA LYS A 56 17.56 11.17 10.16
C LYS A 56 17.62 9.65 10.04
N TRP A 57 18.62 9.15 9.27
CA TRP A 57 18.72 7.72 8.99
C TRP A 57 19.02 6.90 10.25
N GLN A 58 19.89 7.40 11.12
CA GLN A 58 20.24 6.71 12.36
C GLN A 58 19.08 6.66 13.34
N GLU A 59 18.31 7.74 13.44
CA GLU A 59 17.09 7.79 14.25
C GLU A 59 16.03 6.82 13.71
N CYS A 60 15.92 6.70 12.37
CA CYS A 60 15.06 5.72 11.73
C CYS A 60 15.49 4.27 12.08
N ILE A 61 16.77 3.95 11.97
CA ILE A 61 17.32 2.63 12.33
C ILE A 61 17.03 2.31 13.80
N THR A 62 17.25 3.28 14.68
CA THR A 62 17.01 3.14 16.13
C THR A 62 15.52 2.84 16.41
N ALA A 63 14.62 3.59 15.79
CA ALA A 63 13.18 3.38 15.94
C ALA A 63 12.75 2.01 15.41
N CYS A 64 13.25 1.60 14.25
CA CYS A 64 12.99 0.27 13.69
C CYS A 64 13.50 -0.83 14.63
N ASN A 65 14.69 -0.68 15.23
CA ASN A 65 15.26 -1.67 16.16
C ASN A 65 14.34 -1.89 17.37
N VAL A 66 13.72 -0.84 17.89
CA VAL A 66 12.75 -0.98 18.99
C VAL A 66 11.55 -1.84 18.55
N VAL A 67 11.00 -1.58 17.37
CA VAL A 67 9.85 -2.37 16.85
C VAL A 67 10.25 -3.83 16.61
N LEU A 68 11.43 -4.05 16.02
CA LEU A 68 11.96 -5.40 15.78
C LEU A 68 12.28 -6.18 17.06
N GLY A 69 12.45 -5.50 18.18
CA GLY A 69 12.59 -6.11 19.50
C GLY A 69 11.27 -6.45 20.21
N LEU A 70 10.13 -6.07 19.63
CA LEU A 70 8.81 -6.46 20.14
C LEU A 70 8.39 -7.81 19.55
N SER A 71 7.29 -8.37 20.06
CA SER A 71 6.83 -9.73 19.73
C SER A 71 6.08 -9.84 18.39
N TYR A 72 6.23 -8.88 17.49
CA TYR A 72 5.72 -9.00 16.12
C TYR A 72 6.55 -9.99 15.32
N ILE A 73 5.92 -10.73 14.41
CA ILE A 73 6.61 -11.66 13.51
C ILE A 73 6.17 -11.46 12.06
N ILE A 74 7.06 -11.70 11.12
CA ILE A 74 6.69 -11.80 9.69
C ILE A 74 5.87 -13.07 9.52
N GLU A 75 4.63 -12.93 9.05
CA GLU A 75 3.75 -14.06 8.78
C GLU A 75 4.37 -14.98 7.71
N PRO A 76 4.29 -16.30 7.87
CA PRO A 76 4.79 -17.25 6.87
C PRO A 76 4.10 -17.10 5.52
N SER A 77 2.82 -16.74 5.52
CA SER A 77 2.05 -16.46 4.31
C SER A 77 1.80 -14.96 4.18
N TYR A 78 2.08 -14.42 3.00
CA TYR A 78 1.76 -13.03 2.66
C TYR A 78 0.28 -12.69 2.86
N LYS A 79 -0.62 -13.65 2.55
CA LYS A 79 -2.07 -13.48 2.69
C LYS A 79 -2.55 -13.32 4.12
N GLN A 80 -1.82 -13.81 5.12
CA GLN A 80 -2.29 -13.87 6.51
C GLN A 80 -2.70 -12.50 7.08
N SER A 81 -2.02 -11.43 6.66
CA SER A 81 -2.37 -10.07 7.08
C SER A 81 -3.59 -9.47 6.33
N PHE A 82 -4.16 -10.20 5.37
CA PHE A 82 -5.20 -9.70 4.47
C PHE A 82 -6.41 -10.63 4.34
N ILE A 83 -6.46 -11.73 5.11
CA ILE A 83 -7.63 -12.62 5.19
C ILE A 83 -8.79 -11.91 5.87
N VAL A 84 -10.01 -12.45 5.74
CA VAL A 84 -11.23 -11.86 6.35
C VAL A 84 -11.06 -11.65 7.85
N LYS A 85 -10.48 -12.63 8.57
CA LYS A 85 -10.21 -12.53 10.01
C LYS A 85 -8.75 -12.27 10.30
N ASN A 86 -8.23 -11.16 9.80
CA ASN A 86 -6.82 -10.78 9.94
C ASN A 86 -6.47 -10.14 11.29
N GLN A 87 -7.44 -9.96 12.19
CA GLN A 87 -7.19 -9.47 13.56
C GLN A 87 -6.24 -10.35 14.39
N ASN A 88 -5.98 -11.58 13.93
CA ASN A 88 -5.02 -12.48 14.56
C ASN A 88 -3.62 -12.44 13.94
N SER A 89 -3.40 -11.60 12.92
CA SER A 89 -2.08 -11.47 12.30
C SER A 89 -1.09 -10.86 13.27
N GLN A 90 0.04 -11.55 13.44
CA GLN A 90 1.15 -11.09 14.28
C GLN A 90 2.09 -10.13 13.55
N GLU A 91 1.86 -9.89 12.26
CA GLU A 91 2.62 -8.93 11.46
C GLU A 91 2.02 -7.51 11.51
N ILE A 92 0.72 -7.39 11.78
CA ILE A 92 0.03 -6.09 11.83
C ILE A 92 0.40 -5.37 13.12
N ILE A 93 0.93 -4.15 12.99
CA ILE A 93 1.36 -3.30 14.12
C ILE A 93 0.25 -2.32 14.51
N PHE A 94 -0.40 -1.73 13.51
CA PHE A 94 -1.52 -0.81 13.71
C PHE A 94 -2.45 -0.84 12.51
N GLN A 95 -3.75 -0.89 12.77
CA GLN A 95 -4.80 -1.03 11.76
C GLN A 95 -6.01 -0.16 12.04
N ILE A 96 -6.78 0.09 10.97
CA ILE A 96 -8.17 0.49 11.09
C ILE A 96 -8.97 -0.79 11.28
N VAL A 97 -9.66 -0.88 12.40
CA VAL A 97 -10.52 -2.02 12.72
C VAL A 97 -11.86 -1.83 12.02
N PHE A 98 -12.28 -2.83 11.27
CA PHE A 98 -13.56 -2.84 10.59
C PHE A 98 -14.51 -3.88 11.18
N SER A 99 -15.80 -3.57 11.09
CA SER A 99 -16.88 -4.49 11.45
C SER A 99 -18.11 -4.18 10.61
N THR A 100 -19.02 -5.13 10.49
CA THR A 100 -20.28 -4.93 9.76
C THR A 100 -21.15 -3.82 10.38
N SER A 101 -20.96 -3.49 11.67
CA SER A 101 -21.73 -2.45 12.38
C SER A 101 -21.12 -1.05 12.25
N ASP A 102 -19.79 -0.95 12.12
CA ASP A 102 -19.08 0.32 12.28
C ASP A 102 -18.43 0.81 10.97
N GLY A 103 -18.67 0.13 9.87
CA GLY A 103 -18.09 0.37 8.56
C GLY A 103 -17.01 -0.63 8.20
N GLY A 104 -16.74 -0.79 6.93
CA GLY A 104 -15.87 -1.84 6.41
C GLY A 104 -14.86 -1.40 5.38
N ASN A 105 -14.07 -2.36 4.91
CA ASN A 105 -13.09 -2.17 3.87
C ASN A 105 -13.78 -2.16 2.48
N GLY A 106 -13.91 -0.97 1.91
CA GLY A 106 -14.55 -0.75 0.60
C GLY A 106 -13.64 -0.95 -0.61
N ILE A 107 -12.42 -1.50 -0.47
CA ILE A 107 -11.48 -1.62 -1.61
C ILE A 107 -12.05 -2.48 -2.74
N ALA A 108 -12.73 -3.57 -2.41
CA ALA A 108 -13.40 -4.40 -3.41
C ALA A 108 -14.42 -3.60 -4.25
N GLN A 109 -15.21 -2.75 -3.60
CA GLN A 109 -16.19 -1.90 -4.27
C GLN A 109 -15.54 -0.94 -5.26
N GLN A 110 -14.37 -0.40 -4.92
CA GLN A 110 -13.67 0.58 -5.76
C GLN A 110 -12.98 -0.07 -6.97
N THR A 111 -12.49 -1.29 -6.84
CA THR A 111 -11.61 -1.90 -7.85
C THR A 111 -12.30 -2.92 -8.73
N LEU A 112 -13.25 -3.70 -8.20
CA LEU A 112 -13.89 -4.78 -8.95
C LEU A 112 -14.88 -4.26 -10.00
N HIS A 113 -14.89 -4.92 -11.15
CA HIS A 113 -15.94 -4.76 -12.13
C HIS A 113 -17.28 -5.29 -11.57
N TYR A 114 -18.40 -4.65 -11.90
CA TYR A 114 -19.73 -5.00 -11.36
C TYR A 114 -20.16 -6.46 -11.62
N LEU A 115 -19.66 -7.10 -12.69
CA LEU A 115 -19.86 -8.52 -12.93
C LEU A 115 -18.80 -9.42 -12.27
N ALA A 116 -17.69 -8.87 -11.77
CA ALA A 116 -16.69 -9.63 -11.04
C ALA A 116 -17.16 -9.97 -9.62
N ALA A 117 -17.92 -9.08 -8.97
CA ALA A 117 -18.43 -9.32 -7.63
C ALA A 117 -19.23 -10.63 -7.53
N PRO A 118 -20.28 -10.88 -8.35
CA PRO A 118 -20.99 -12.15 -8.32
C PRO A 118 -20.11 -13.36 -8.73
N SER A 119 -19.10 -13.17 -9.61
CA SER A 119 -18.13 -14.23 -9.92
C SER A 119 -17.34 -14.69 -8.69
N LEU A 120 -17.14 -13.80 -7.73
CA LEU A 120 -16.43 -14.04 -6.46
C LEU A 120 -17.38 -14.38 -5.30
N GLY A 121 -18.68 -14.56 -5.60
CA GLY A 121 -19.69 -14.84 -4.60
C GLY A 121 -20.11 -13.67 -3.73
N LEU A 122 -19.74 -12.43 -4.12
CA LEU A 122 -20.09 -11.20 -3.39
C LEU A 122 -21.49 -10.71 -3.80
N LYS A 123 -22.22 -10.13 -2.84
CA LYS A 123 -23.55 -9.54 -3.04
C LYS A 123 -23.53 -8.01 -2.97
N ILE A 124 -22.37 -7.41 -3.16
CA ILE A 124 -22.16 -5.95 -3.12
C ILE A 124 -22.13 -5.36 -4.52
N GLY A 125 -22.52 -4.09 -4.66
CA GLY A 125 -22.26 -3.30 -5.86
C GLY A 125 -20.81 -2.86 -5.93
N THR A 126 -20.22 -2.89 -7.13
CA THR A 126 -18.81 -2.51 -7.36
C THR A 126 -18.70 -1.52 -8.52
N ASN A 127 -17.68 -0.66 -8.49
CA ASN A 127 -17.64 0.56 -9.29
C ASN A 127 -16.74 0.49 -10.52
N ASN A 128 -15.92 -0.56 -10.66
CA ASN A 128 -14.90 -0.67 -11.72
C ASN A 128 -13.97 0.57 -11.82
N GLY A 129 -13.66 1.18 -10.65
CA GLY A 129 -13.07 2.51 -10.61
C GLY A 129 -11.58 2.57 -10.91
N VAL A 130 -10.80 1.56 -10.49
CA VAL A 130 -9.35 1.55 -10.64
C VAL A 130 -8.81 0.15 -10.92
N CYS A 131 -7.70 0.10 -11.67
CA CYS A 131 -6.92 -1.11 -11.90
C CYS A 131 -5.42 -0.83 -11.74
N ALA A 132 -4.61 -1.88 -11.64
CA ALA A 132 -3.17 -1.75 -11.61
C ALA A 132 -2.62 -1.32 -12.99
N MET A 133 -1.56 -0.52 -12.99
CA MET A 133 -0.85 -0.18 -14.21
C MET A 133 -0.12 -1.40 -14.78
N PRO A 134 -0.17 -1.65 -16.10
CA PRO A 134 0.46 -2.81 -16.74
C PRO A 134 1.94 -2.96 -16.40
N ASP A 135 2.72 -1.89 -16.56
CA ASP A 135 4.17 -1.90 -16.33
C ASP A 135 4.51 -2.23 -14.87
N TYR A 136 3.64 -1.86 -13.94
CA TYR A 136 3.81 -2.20 -12.54
C TYR A 136 3.62 -3.70 -12.29
N VAL A 137 2.58 -4.30 -12.85
CA VAL A 137 2.32 -5.75 -12.70
C VAL A 137 3.39 -6.56 -13.42
N LYS A 138 3.80 -6.14 -14.63
CA LYS A 138 4.85 -6.79 -15.44
C LYS A 138 6.25 -6.66 -14.83
N ALA A 139 6.46 -5.73 -13.90
CA ALA A 139 7.75 -5.58 -13.21
C ALA A 139 8.02 -6.67 -12.17
N TYR A 140 7.01 -7.41 -11.74
CA TYR A 140 7.20 -8.56 -10.86
C TYR A 140 7.91 -9.69 -11.58
N ASP A 141 8.81 -10.39 -10.88
CA ASP A 141 9.32 -11.67 -11.36
C ASP A 141 8.15 -12.68 -11.47
N PRO A 142 8.01 -13.41 -12.57
CA PRO A 142 6.91 -14.38 -12.73
C PRO A 142 6.83 -15.45 -11.63
N ALA A 143 7.94 -15.72 -10.92
CA ALA A 143 7.98 -16.64 -9.79
C ALA A 143 7.53 -15.99 -8.46
N ASP A 144 7.25 -14.68 -8.45
CA ASP A 144 6.82 -13.97 -7.25
C ASP A 144 5.36 -14.31 -6.92
N LYS A 145 5.16 -15.04 -5.83
CA LYS A 145 3.82 -15.46 -5.38
C LYS A 145 2.87 -14.31 -5.06
N ARG A 146 3.42 -13.11 -4.79
CA ARG A 146 2.61 -11.92 -4.51
C ARG A 146 1.77 -11.47 -5.69
N ILE A 147 2.14 -11.82 -6.94
CA ILE A 147 1.33 -11.53 -8.13
C ILE A 147 -0.08 -12.11 -7.95
N ALA A 148 -0.17 -13.41 -7.72
CA ALA A 148 -1.44 -14.12 -7.58
C ALA A 148 -2.25 -13.67 -6.34
N TRP A 149 -1.57 -13.10 -5.35
CA TRP A 149 -2.22 -12.64 -4.11
C TRP A 149 -2.58 -11.16 -4.10
N SER A 150 -2.09 -10.40 -5.07
CA SER A 150 -2.33 -8.96 -5.15
C SER A 150 -3.19 -8.55 -6.33
N PHE A 151 -3.25 -9.37 -7.39
CA PHE A 151 -3.85 -8.99 -8.67
C PHE A 151 -4.83 -10.06 -9.16
N LEU A 152 -6.09 -9.65 -9.30
CA LEU A 152 -7.11 -10.47 -9.95
C LEU A 152 -7.01 -10.29 -11.46
N THR A 153 -6.77 -11.39 -12.15
CA THR A 153 -6.79 -11.49 -13.63
C THR A 153 -7.52 -12.74 -14.05
N GLY A 154 -7.83 -12.85 -15.34
CA GLY A 154 -8.51 -14.01 -15.90
C GLY A 154 -10.02 -13.85 -16.04
N PRO A 155 -10.73 -14.91 -16.47
CA PRO A 155 -12.15 -14.86 -16.77
C PRO A 155 -13.00 -14.80 -15.52
N MET A 156 -13.95 -13.88 -15.49
CA MET A 156 -14.99 -13.79 -14.45
C MET A 156 -16.19 -14.65 -14.89
N LYS A 157 -16.49 -15.66 -14.09
CA LYS A 157 -17.49 -16.69 -14.46
C LYS A 157 -18.70 -16.64 -13.55
N ASN A 158 -19.86 -16.92 -14.14
CA ASN A 158 -21.06 -17.17 -13.37
C ASN A 158 -20.88 -18.47 -12.55
N PRO A 159 -20.97 -18.43 -11.22
CA PRO A 159 -20.71 -19.59 -10.38
C PRO A 159 -21.72 -20.74 -10.58
N ALA A 160 -22.93 -20.44 -11.05
CA ALA A 160 -23.97 -21.46 -11.27
C ALA A 160 -23.83 -22.19 -12.62
N THR A 161 -23.34 -21.48 -13.66
CA THR A 161 -23.28 -22.03 -15.03
C THR A 161 -21.87 -22.31 -15.52
N GLY A 162 -20.85 -21.73 -14.89
CA GLY A 162 -19.45 -21.74 -15.33
C GLY A 162 -19.15 -20.86 -16.56
N ALA A 163 -20.18 -20.24 -17.15
CA ALA A 163 -20.03 -19.38 -18.31
C ALA A 163 -19.33 -18.07 -17.93
N VAL A 164 -18.47 -17.57 -18.82
CA VAL A 164 -17.86 -16.24 -18.65
C VAL A 164 -18.92 -15.16 -18.79
N TYR A 165 -18.92 -14.18 -17.90
CA TYR A 165 -19.84 -13.04 -18.01
C TYR A 165 -19.54 -12.23 -19.26
N ILE A 166 -20.59 -11.70 -19.87
CA ILE A 166 -20.50 -10.80 -21.02
C ILE A 166 -20.81 -9.38 -20.51
N THR A 167 -19.92 -8.44 -20.81
CA THR A 167 -20.08 -7.04 -20.44
C THR A 167 -21.20 -6.36 -21.24
N ALA A 168 -21.60 -5.17 -20.85
CA ALA A 168 -22.58 -4.38 -21.59
C ALA A 168 -22.13 -4.04 -23.03
N HIS A 169 -20.81 -4.11 -23.30
CA HIS A 169 -20.24 -3.93 -24.64
C HIS A 169 -20.20 -5.24 -25.49
N GLY A 170 -20.82 -6.31 -25.02
CA GLY A 170 -20.88 -7.61 -25.73
C GLY A 170 -19.57 -8.40 -25.69
N ARG A 171 -18.65 -8.08 -24.77
CA ARG A 171 -17.35 -8.75 -24.64
C ARG A 171 -17.31 -9.68 -23.44
N PRO A 172 -16.53 -10.80 -23.51
CA PRO A 172 -16.29 -11.62 -22.35
C PRO A 172 -15.51 -10.84 -21.29
N LEU A 173 -15.94 -10.89 -20.03
CA LEU A 173 -15.23 -10.26 -18.91
C LEU A 173 -14.02 -11.11 -18.54
N ILE A 174 -12.88 -10.75 -19.09
CA ILE A 174 -11.57 -11.36 -18.83
C ILE A 174 -10.63 -10.26 -18.42
N HIS A 175 -10.32 -10.15 -17.13
CA HIS A 175 -9.35 -9.18 -16.66
C HIS A 175 -7.95 -9.54 -17.15
N THR A 176 -7.33 -8.63 -17.89
CA THR A 176 -5.95 -8.75 -18.38
C THR A 176 -5.01 -7.87 -17.57
N VAL A 177 -3.70 -8.07 -17.73
CA VAL A 177 -2.73 -7.12 -17.19
C VAL A 177 -2.71 -5.85 -18.03
N ASP A 178 -2.91 -5.99 -19.34
CA ASP A 178 -2.88 -4.87 -20.28
C ASP A 178 -4.12 -3.98 -20.14
N VAL A 179 -3.93 -2.69 -20.35
CA VAL A 179 -4.99 -1.68 -20.36
C VAL A 179 -4.87 -0.88 -21.62
N THR A 180 -5.97 -0.78 -22.37
CA THR A 180 -6.06 0.08 -23.54
C THR A 180 -6.48 1.47 -23.09
N MET A 181 -5.52 2.41 -23.04
CA MET A 181 -5.84 3.81 -22.75
C MET A 181 -6.45 4.47 -23.96
N LYS A 182 -7.73 4.82 -23.83
CA LYS A 182 -8.41 5.70 -24.79
C LYS A 182 -8.79 6.97 -24.04
N TYR A 183 -8.27 8.10 -24.48
CA TYR A 183 -8.64 9.41 -23.93
C TYR A 183 -9.94 9.88 -24.59
N GLY A 184 -10.89 10.27 -23.79
CA GLY A 184 -12.16 10.80 -24.22
C GLY A 184 -13.35 10.03 -23.67
N PHE A 185 -14.52 10.55 -24.01
CA PHE A 185 -15.80 9.92 -23.73
C PHE A 185 -16.44 9.52 -25.04
N ASP A 186 -17.18 8.42 -25.05
CA ASP A 186 -18.02 8.06 -26.17
C ASP A 186 -19.24 9.01 -26.29
N ALA A 187 -20.09 8.78 -27.27
CA ALA A 187 -21.29 9.60 -27.52
C ALA A 187 -22.28 9.59 -26.34
N ASP A 188 -22.21 8.56 -25.49
CA ASP A 188 -23.08 8.41 -24.31
C ASP A 188 -22.44 8.97 -23.03
N GLY A 189 -21.27 9.59 -23.13
CA GLY A 189 -20.54 10.21 -22.01
C GLY A 189 -19.72 9.21 -21.16
N TRP A 190 -19.53 8.00 -21.64
CA TRP A 190 -18.71 6.98 -20.95
C TRP A 190 -17.25 7.01 -21.39
N GLY A 191 -16.34 6.70 -20.49
CA GLY A 191 -14.92 6.58 -20.81
C GLY A 191 -14.66 5.48 -21.83
N GLN A 192 -13.76 5.74 -22.78
CA GLN A 192 -13.45 4.81 -23.88
C GLN A 192 -12.48 3.68 -23.50
N THR A 193 -12.12 3.54 -22.23
CA THR A 193 -11.33 2.43 -21.73
C THR A 193 -12.19 1.16 -21.69
N GLU A 194 -11.63 0.04 -22.10
CA GLU A 194 -12.37 -1.21 -22.04
C GLU A 194 -12.59 -1.61 -20.57
N GLN A 195 -13.82 -1.92 -20.20
CA GLN A 195 -14.23 -2.19 -18.80
C GLN A 195 -13.55 -3.42 -18.21
N GLU A 196 -13.24 -4.38 -19.05
CA GLU A 196 -12.56 -5.63 -18.70
C GLU A 196 -11.06 -5.47 -18.47
N ASP A 197 -10.42 -4.44 -19.02
CA ASP A 197 -8.98 -4.24 -18.99
C ASP A 197 -8.44 -4.00 -17.57
N GLY A 198 -7.22 -4.47 -17.34
CA GLY A 198 -6.42 -4.21 -16.15
C GLY A 198 -6.67 -5.17 -14.98
N ALA A 199 -5.60 -5.48 -14.28
CA ALA A 199 -5.63 -6.30 -13.09
C ALA A 199 -6.29 -5.56 -11.92
N ARG A 200 -7.19 -6.22 -11.19
CA ARG A 200 -7.93 -5.66 -10.06
C ARG A 200 -7.25 -5.98 -8.74
N CYS A 201 -7.58 -5.25 -7.68
CA CYS A 201 -7.07 -5.55 -6.36
C CYS A 201 -7.59 -6.91 -5.87
N PHE A 202 -6.66 -7.78 -5.49
CA PHE A 202 -6.94 -9.10 -4.92
C PHE A 202 -6.19 -9.33 -3.61
N LYS A 203 -5.63 -8.28 -3.05
CA LYS A 203 -4.79 -8.37 -1.85
C LYS A 203 -5.60 -8.78 -0.62
N TRP A 204 -6.77 -8.18 -0.44
CA TRP A 204 -7.69 -8.57 0.63
C TRP A 204 -8.55 -9.74 0.19
N GLU A 205 -8.71 -10.72 1.08
CA GLU A 205 -9.57 -11.86 0.84
C GLU A 205 -11.03 -11.41 0.72
N PHE A 206 -11.76 -12.03 -0.18
CA PHE A 206 -13.20 -11.84 -0.33
C PHE A 206 -13.95 -12.94 0.43
N GLU A 207 -14.91 -12.55 1.25
CA GLU A 207 -15.79 -13.50 1.93
C GLU A 207 -16.99 -13.85 1.04
N SER A 208 -17.15 -15.15 0.74
CA SER A 208 -18.28 -15.61 -0.05
C SER A 208 -19.60 -15.29 0.65
N GLY A 209 -20.54 -14.69 -0.08
CA GLY A 209 -21.83 -14.24 0.47
C GLY A 209 -21.80 -12.86 1.11
N GLN A 210 -20.65 -12.19 1.16
CA GLN A 210 -20.51 -10.84 1.69
C GLN A 210 -21.55 -9.89 1.06
N ASN A 211 -22.30 -9.22 1.93
CA ASN A 211 -23.35 -8.27 1.57
C ASN A 211 -23.14 -6.93 2.29
N GLY A 212 -22.13 -6.21 1.87
CA GLY A 212 -21.67 -4.96 2.48
C GLY A 212 -20.16 -4.84 2.35
N ASP A 213 -19.57 -3.90 3.08
CA ASP A 213 -18.12 -3.74 3.15
C ASP A 213 -17.46 -4.94 3.83
N ALA A 214 -16.22 -5.22 3.46
CA ALA A 214 -15.47 -6.33 4.04
C ALA A 214 -15.03 -6.04 5.48
N GLU A 215 -14.93 -7.07 6.31
CA GLU A 215 -14.45 -6.98 7.70
C GLU A 215 -12.94 -7.12 7.85
N ASN A 216 -12.21 -7.33 6.75
CA ASN A 216 -10.74 -7.34 6.81
C ASN A 216 -10.23 -5.97 7.29
N ASP A 217 -9.50 -5.95 8.37
CA ASP A 217 -8.89 -4.73 8.89
C ASP A 217 -7.84 -4.18 7.92
N PHE A 218 -7.76 -2.87 7.81
CA PHE A 218 -6.76 -2.22 6.98
C PHE A 218 -5.50 -1.93 7.79
N ALA A 219 -4.42 -2.65 7.50
CA ALA A 219 -3.13 -2.43 8.15
C ALA A 219 -2.54 -1.08 7.73
N ILE A 220 -2.43 -0.16 8.69
CA ILE A 220 -1.70 1.12 8.52
C ILE A 220 -0.20 0.88 8.64
N PHE A 221 0.21 0.03 9.59
CA PHE A 221 1.60 -0.36 9.80
C PHE A 221 1.72 -1.87 9.90
N ARG A 222 2.67 -2.43 9.14
CA ARG A 222 3.05 -3.84 9.17
C ARG A 222 4.55 -3.99 9.39
N LEU A 223 4.95 -5.09 9.99
CA LEU A 223 6.34 -5.40 10.27
C LEU A 223 7.20 -5.45 9.00
N ALA A 224 6.66 -5.92 7.87
CA ALA A 224 7.36 -5.91 6.59
C ALA A 224 7.82 -4.50 6.17
N ASP A 225 6.99 -3.46 6.38
CA ASP A 225 7.38 -2.07 6.13
C ASP A 225 8.54 -1.65 7.03
N VAL A 226 8.55 -2.07 8.31
CA VAL A 226 9.65 -1.77 9.24
C VAL A 226 10.97 -2.39 8.80
N TYR A 227 10.94 -3.64 8.33
CA TYR A 227 12.12 -4.31 7.74
C TYR A 227 12.69 -3.51 6.56
N LEU A 228 11.83 -3.09 5.65
CA LEU A 228 12.23 -2.37 4.45
C LEU A 228 12.63 -0.91 4.75
N MET A 229 12.01 -0.25 5.73
CA MET A 229 12.44 1.08 6.20
C MET A 229 13.84 1.03 6.83
N LYS A 230 14.12 0.03 7.67
CA LYS A 230 15.45 -0.14 8.26
C LYS A 230 16.51 -0.44 7.19
N ALA A 231 16.19 -1.33 6.24
CA ALA A 231 17.10 -1.63 5.13
C ALA A 231 17.42 -0.38 4.29
N GLU A 232 16.41 0.44 3.98
CA GLU A 232 16.58 1.70 3.26
C GLU A 232 17.45 2.69 4.04
N ALA A 233 17.20 2.86 5.33
CA ALA A 233 17.97 3.78 6.16
C ALA A 233 19.45 3.35 6.27
N LEU A 234 19.72 2.03 6.39
CA LEU A 234 21.08 1.49 6.38
C LEU A 234 21.82 1.83 5.08
N VAL A 235 21.20 1.57 3.93
CA VAL A 235 21.85 1.88 2.64
C VAL A 235 22.03 3.38 2.41
N ARG A 236 21.07 4.21 2.84
CA ARG A 236 21.17 5.67 2.70
C ARG A 236 22.22 6.30 3.61
N SER A 237 22.59 5.66 4.69
CA SER A 237 23.61 6.11 5.64
C SER A 237 24.99 5.51 5.41
N ASP A 238 25.20 4.84 4.25
CA ASP A 238 26.40 4.06 3.97
C ASP A 238 26.75 3.06 5.09
N GLY A 239 25.69 2.54 5.74
CA GLY A 239 25.79 1.60 6.85
C GLY A 239 25.94 0.14 6.42
N ASP A 240 25.53 -0.77 7.30
CA ASP A 240 25.70 -2.23 7.10
C ASP A 240 24.80 -2.76 5.96
N ASN A 241 25.36 -2.90 4.76
CA ASN A 241 24.66 -3.46 3.61
C ASN A 241 24.35 -4.95 3.78
N ALA A 242 25.14 -5.69 4.56
CA ALA A 242 24.87 -7.11 4.82
C ALA A 242 23.59 -7.26 5.66
N GLU A 243 23.42 -6.42 6.69
CA GLU A 243 22.18 -6.37 7.45
C GLU A 243 20.99 -5.87 6.58
N ALA A 244 21.16 -4.84 5.76
CA ALA A 244 20.12 -4.38 4.83
C ALA A 244 19.67 -5.51 3.89
N THR A 245 20.64 -6.26 3.34
CA THR A 245 20.38 -7.42 2.48
C THR A 245 19.64 -8.52 3.21
N ARG A 246 20.03 -8.82 4.46
CA ARG A 246 19.36 -9.79 5.31
C ARG A 246 17.90 -9.42 5.53
N LEU A 247 17.62 -8.16 5.84
CA LEU A 247 16.27 -7.65 6.08
C LEU A 247 15.37 -7.77 4.82
N VAL A 248 15.88 -7.38 3.66
CA VAL A 248 15.16 -7.55 2.38
C VAL A 248 14.92 -9.04 2.09
N ASN A 249 15.91 -9.88 2.34
CA ASN A 249 15.78 -11.31 2.09
C ASN A 249 14.76 -12.02 3.02
N VAL A 250 14.47 -11.49 4.20
CA VAL A 250 13.37 -11.99 5.04
C VAL A 250 12.04 -11.87 4.29
N ILE A 251 11.80 -10.72 3.65
CA ILE A 251 10.59 -10.47 2.85
C ILE A 251 10.58 -11.35 1.59
N ARG A 252 11.72 -11.43 0.89
CA ARG A 252 11.83 -12.21 -0.34
C ARG A 252 11.66 -13.71 -0.13
N LYS A 253 12.13 -14.28 0.99
CA LYS A 253 11.93 -15.70 1.34
C LYS A 253 10.45 -16.10 1.41
N ARG A 254 9.57 -15.18 1.79
CA ARG A 254 8.13 -15.39 1.78
C ARG A 254 7.54 -15.32 0.36
N ALA A 255 8.11 -14.47 -0.47
CA ALA A 255 7.64 -14.22 -1.83
C ALA A 255 8.05 -15.30 -2.83
N PHE A 256 9.18 -15.97 -2.59
CA PHE A 256 9.77 -16.94 -3.50
C PHE A 256 10.05 -18.28 -2.81
N ASP A 257 9.81 -19.37 -3.54
CA ASP A 257 10.20 -20.72 -3.09
C ASP A 257 11.66 -21.04 -3.48
N ASP A 258 12.24 -20.27 -4.40
CA ASP A 258 13.59 -20.47 -4.93
C ASP A 258 14.58 -19.54 -4.23
N ALA A 259 15.56 -20.14 -3.57
CA ALA A 259 16.65 -19.42 -2.90
C ALA A 259 17.53 -18.60 -3.87
N SER A 260 17.58 -18.94 -5.16
CA SER A 260 18.30 -18.16 -6.17
C SER A 260 17.73 -16.76 -6.39
N LYS A 261 16.48 -16.52 -5.95
CA LYS A 261 15.83 -15.23 -5.98
C LYS A 261 16.22 -14.29 -4.84
N LEU A 262 17.01 -14.78 -3.87
CA LEU A 262 17.51 -13.94 -2.79
C LEU A 262 18.67 -13.07 -3.29
N LYS A 263 18.81 -11.89 -2.68
CA LYS A 263 19.86 -10.94 -3.01
C LYS A 263 21.17 -11.28 -2.29
N THR A 264 22.29 -11.09 -2.94
CA THR A 264 23.63 -11.16 -2.33
C THR A 264 24.07 -9.82 -1.74
N ALA A 265 23.59 -8.73 -2.33
CA ALA A 265 23.69 -7.36 -1.84
C ALA A 265 22.49 -6.57 -2.36
N VAL A 266 22.11 -5.50 -1.66
CA VAL A 266 21.00 -4.63 -2.07
C VAL A 266 21.46 -3.21 -2.34
N THR A 267 20.85 -2.59 -3.35
CA THR A 267 20.93 -1.16 -3.66
C THR A 267 19.65 -0.46 -3.20
N LEU A 268 19.65 0.88 -3.19
CA LEU A 268 18.44 1.66 -2.95
C LEU A 268 17.33 1.31 -3.97
N ASN A 269 17.70 1.04 -5.22
CA ASN A 269 16.72 0.65 -6.23
C ASN A 269 16.11 -0.72 -5.94
N ASP A 270 16.91 -1.70 -5.47
CA ASP A 270 16.39 -3.01 -5.07
C ASP A 270 15.38 -2.87 -3.92
N ILE A 271 15.67 -2.04 -2.94
CA ILE A 271 14.78 -1.77 -1.81
C ILE A 271 13.50 -1.07 -2.28
N TYR A 272 13.63 -0.09 -3.18
CA TYR A 272 12.47 0.60 -3.75
C TYR A 272 11.55 -0.37 -4.48
N GLN A 273 12.09 -1.26 -5.31
CA GLN A 273 11.30 -2.28 -6.00
C GLN A 273 10.65 -3.25 -5.01
N GLU A 274 11.40 -3.72 -4.01
CA GLU A 274 10.85 -4.63 -3.00
C GLU A 274 9.71 -3.99 -2.21
N ARG A 275 9.84 -2.70 -1.84
CA ARG A 275 8.75 -1.94 -1.21
C ARG A 275 7.51 -1.85 -2.11
N ARG A 276 7.69 -1.56 -3.39
CA ARG A 276 6.60 -1.52 -4.36
C ARG A 276 5.86 -2.86 -4.42
N PHE A 277 6.59 -3.97 -4.47
CA PHE A 277 6.01 -5.30 -4.57
C PHE A 277 5.33 -5.74 -3.26
N GLU A 278 5.95 -5.47 -2.15
CA GLU A 278 5.45 -5.86 -0.84
C GLU A 278 4.23 -5.05 -0.42
N LEU A 279 4.26 -3.73 -0.64
CA LEU A 279 3.25 -2.79 -0.15
C LEU A 279 2.22 -2.39 -1.23
N ALA A 280 2.06 -3.21 -2.28
CA ALA A 280 1.03 -3.03 -3.30
C ALA A 280 -0.35 -2.83 -2.66
N TRP A 281 -1.13 -1.87 -3.12
CA TRP A 281 -2.47 -1.49 -2.65
C TRP A 281 -2.56 -0.92 -1.22
N GLU A 282 -1.47 -0.80 -0.48
CA GLU A 282 -1.47 -0.32 0.92
C GLU A 282 -1.28 1.20 1.06
N GLY A 283 -1.36 1.96 -0.03
CA GLY A 283 -1.31 3.42 0.00
C GLY A 283 0.08 4.04 0.17
N SER A 284 1.16 3.25 0.20
CA SER A 284 2.55 3.73 0.42
C SER A 284 3.20 4.33 -0.83
N ALA A 285 2.71 3.99 -2.04
CA ALA A 285 3.40 4.25 -3.29
C ALA A 285 3.75 5.73 -3.52
N ARG A 286 2.80 6.67 -3.28
CA ARG A 286 3.04 8.10 -3.49
C ARG A 286 4.17 8.62 -2.59
N GLN A 287 4.18 8.24 -1.32
CA GLN A 287 5.21 8.67 -0.36
C GLN A 287 6.59 8.15 -0.76
N ASP A 288 6.66 6.88 -1.15
CA ASP A 288 7.89 6.25 -1.62
C ASP A 288 8.38 6.90 -2.92
N MET A 289 7.52 7.11 -3.91
CA MET A 289 7.86 7.78 -5.17
C MET A 289 8.43 9.19 -4.95
N ILE A 290 7.87 9.95 -4.01
CA ILE A 290 8.39 11.28 -3.65
C ILE A 290 9.79 11.15 -3.02
N ARG A 291 9.98 10.25 -2.05
CA ARG A 291 11.26 10.05 -1.37
C ARG A 291 12.36 9.52 -2.29
N PHE A 292 12.00 8.68 -3.26
CA PHE A 292 12.92 8.16 -4.28
C PHE A 292 13.06 9.08 -5.50
N GLY A 293 12.37 10.23 -5.52
CA GLY A 293 12.50 11.23 -6.59
C GLY A 293 11.84 10.85 -7.92
N THR A 294 10.94 9.86 -7.93
CA THR A 294 10.31 9.35 -9.17
C THR A 294 8.89 9.87 -9.40
N PHE A 295 8.27 10.53 -8.43
CA PHE A 295 6.86 10.93 -8.50
C PHE A 295 6.55 11.90 -9.64
N LEU A 296 7.47 12.82 -9.93
CA LEU A 296 7.29 13.83 -10.98
C LEU A 296 7.61 13.30 -12.39
N ASN A 297 8.25 12.14 -12.51
CA ASN A 297 8.66 11.61 -13.79
C ASN A 297 7.45 11.31 -14.69
N ALA A 298 7.64 11.50 -16.00
CA ALA A 298 6.70 10.97 -16.98
C ALA A 298 6.65 9.44 -16.91
N ILE A 299 5.48 8.89 -17.19
CA ILE A 299 5.28 7.46 -17.41
C ILE A 299 4.82 7.31 -18.85
N PRO A 300 5.69 6.83 -19.77
CA PRO A 300 5.39 6.75 -21.18
C PRO A 300 4.05 6.04 -21.45
N GLY A 301 3.22 6.61 -22.31
CA GLY A 301 1.89 6.09 -22.61
C GLY A 301 0.80 6.39 -21.55
N TRP A 302 1.18 6.91 -20.35
CA TRP A 302 0.22 7.09 -19.24
C TRP A 302 0.13 8.52 -18.74
N LYS A 303 1.25 9.17 -18.48
CA LYS A 303 1.25 10.56 -18.03
C LYS A 303 2.51 11.29 -18.46
N GLY A 304 2.40 12.59 -18.71
CA GLY A 304 3.54 13.50 -18.85
C GLY A 304 4.24 13.77 -17.50
N ILE A 305 5.22 14.67 -17.54
CA ILE A 305 5.89 15.17 -16.32
C ILE A 305 4.84 15.81 -15.41
N THR A 306 4.82 15.39 -14.17
CA THR A 306 3.93 15.97 -13.15
C THR A 306 4.50 17.30 -12.65
N PRO A 307 3.72 18.39 -12.57
CA PRO A 307 4.20 19.66 -12.03
C PRO A 307 4.66 19.55 -10.57
N ALA A 308 5.72 20.28 -10.20
CA ALA A 308 6.31 20.23 -8.86
C ALA A 308 5.32 20.55 -7.73
N LYS A 309 4.33 21.40 -7.96
CA LYS A 309 3.28 21.69 -6.98
C LYS A 309 2.56 20.44 -6.49
N CYS A 310 2.47 19.37 -7.30
CA CYS A 310 1.80 18.12 -6.94
C CYS A 310 2.55 17.30 -5.87
N LEU A 311 3.76 17.70 -5.47
CA LEU A 311 4.45 17.11 -4.30
C LEU A 311 3.70 17.37 -2.99
N ILE A 312 2.94 18.44 -2.92
CA ILE A 312 2.07 18.79 -1.80
C ILE A 312 0.61 18.86 -2.27
N PHE A 313 -0.33 18.68 -1.36
CA PHE A 313 -1.74 18.86 -1.66
C PHE A 313 -2.17 20.33 -1.48
N PRO A 314 -3.17 20.82 -2.25
CA PRO A 314 -3.80 22.10 -1.95
C PRO A 314 -4.52 22.04 -0.61
N ILE A 315 -4.57 23.17 0.10
CA ILE A 315 -5.46 23.31 1.24
C ILE A 315 -6.89 23.43 0.69
N PRO A 316 -7.83 22.57 1.12
CA PRO A 316 -9.21 22.61 0.64
C PRO A 316 -9.85 24.00 0.81
N ARG A 317 -10.65 24.41 -0.16
CA ARG A 317 -11.33 25.72 -0.11
C ARG A 317 -12.17 25.86 1.14
N THR A 318 -12.92 24.84 1.51
CA THR A 318 -13.75 24.81 2.73
C THR A 318 -12.94 25.08 4.00
N ALA A 319 -11.72 24.54 4.09
CA ALA A 319 -10.84 24.79 5.24
C ALA A 319 -10.35 26.24 5.27
N ARG A 320 -10.05 26.85 4.11
CA ARG A 320 -9.61 28.23 4.00
C ARG A 320 -10.77 29.21 4.26
N ASP A 321 -11.97 28.88 3.78
CA ASP A 321 -13.17 29.70 4.03
C ASP A 321 -13.53 29.69 5.53
N ALA A 322 -13.30 28.57 6.23
CA ALA A 322 -13.51 28.47 7.68
C ALA A 322 -12.38 29.13 8.50
N ASN A 323 -11.19 29.27 7.95
CA ASN A 323 -10.05 29.91 8.62
C ASN A 323 -9.26 30.80 7.63
N PRO A 324 -9.61 32.11 7.54
CA PRO A 324 -8.97 33.06 6.64
C PRO A 324 -7.46 33.25 6.88
N GLY A 325 -6.93 32.82 8.04
CA GLY A 325 -5.49 32.81 8.33
C GLY A 325 -4.69 31.72 7.58
N LEU A 326 -5.37 30.79 6.90
CA LEU A 326 -4.70 29.75 6.12
C LEU A 326 -4.28 30.26 4.74
N THR A 327 -2.97 30.39 4.53
CA THR A 327 -2.41 30.68 3.22
C THR A 327 -2.31 29.41 2.39
N GLN A 328 -2.73 29.46 1.12
CA GLN A 328 -2.65 28.33 0.18
C GLN A 328 -1.19 27.91 -0.06
N ASN A 329 -0.99 26.62 -0.28
CA ASN A 329 0.30 26.09 -0.66
C ASN A 329 0.77 26.66 -2.03
N PRO A 330 2.09 26.85 -2.23
CA PRO A 330 2.62 27.42 -3.47
C PRO A 330 2.15 26.66 -4.73
N GLY A 331 1.72 27.42 -5.73
CA GLY A 331 1.30 26.89 -7.02
C GLY A 331 -0.19 26.48 -7.14
N TYR A 332 -0.99 26.71 -6.07
CA TYR A 332 -2.43 26.47 -6.07
C TYR A 332 -3.26 27.74 -5.90
#